data_5ca942e3570d8157126a2dc240abd381
#
_entry.id   5ca942e3570d8157126a2dc240abd381
#
_cell.length_a   1.000
_cell.length_b   1.000
_cell.length_c   1.000
_cell.angle_alpha   90.00
_cell.angle_beta   90.00
_cell.angle_gamma   90.00
#
_symmetry.space_group_name_H-M   'P 1'
#
loop_
_entity.id
_entity.type
_entity.pdbx_description
1 polymer ?
#
loop_
_entity_poly.entity_id
_entity_poly.type
_entity_poly.pdbx_seq_one_letter_code
_entity_poly.pdbx_strand_id
1 'polypeptide(L)'
;MVRNILLIEFPWGRDKDPRVPLGHASILAMLRAMPEIQCQSFVKPINAPDFQLDDVKKEILSKLSKLGENTDIAIGVYVWCEDVIKSILASLRSNNFKGRIILGGPQISYSGSGLERIYPEADIFVRGYGEFALAELLTKSGKISHTGVHFAGDYDLELQTVVDLDLCPSPWLEGVINLENQPFVRWETQRGCQFNCGFCQHKEAGARLPKHKFHFNRIEKEIDLFC
;
A
#
# COMPACT_ATOMS: atom_id res chain seq x y z
N MET A 1 9.63 -19.06 5.00
CA MET A 1 9.51 -19.23 3.52
C MET A 1 9.10 -17.88 2.96
N VAL A 2 9.87 -17.35 2.02
CA VAL A 2 9.57 -16.08 1.35
C VAL A 2 8.30 -16.24 0.50
N ARG A 3 7.47 -15.20 0.46
CA ARG A 3 6.19 -15.20 -0.25
C ARG A 3 6.22 -14.19 -1.41
N ASN A 4 5.54 -14.51 -2.48
CA ASN A 4 5.31 -13.59 -3.58
C ASN A 4 4.15 -12.64 -3.24
N ILE A 5 4.04 -11.52 -3.94
CA ILE A 5 2.97 -10.54 -3.68
C ILE A 5 2.44 -9.90 -4.96
N LEU A 6 1.12 -9.75 -5.02
CA LEU A 6 0.44 -8.84 -5.92
C LEU A 6 0.03 -7.58 -5.16
N LEU A 7 0.69 -6.46 -5.45
CA LEU A 7 0.37 -5.16 -4.87
C LEU A 7 -0.65 -4.44 -5.74
N ILE A 8 -1.79 -4.07 -5.17
CA ILE A 8 -2.94 -3.52 -5.90
C ILE A 8 -3.29 -2.12 -5.40
N GLU A 9 -3.57 -1.21 -6.35
CA GLU A 9 -4.06 0.12 -6.05
C GLU A 9 -5.12 0.57 -7.06
N PHE A 10 -6.19 1.17 -6.55
CA PHE A 10 -7.26 1.79 -7.34
C PHE A 10 -7.30 3.31 -7.09
N PRO A 11 -6.40 4.08 -7.72
CA PRO A 11 -6.39 5.52 -7.54
C PRO A 11 -7.59 6.19 -8.22
N TRP A 12 -7.92 7.40 -7.76
CA TRP A 12 -8.72 8.32 -8.53
C TRP A 12 -7.79 9.06 -9.51
N GLY A 13 -7.82 8.66 -10.77
CA GLY A 13 -6.94 9.22 -11.80
C GLY A 13 -7.33 10.64 -12.20
N ARG A 14 -6.31 11.49 -12.43
CA ARG A 14 -6.42 12.80 -13.06
C ARG A 14 -5.37 12.88 -14.14
N ASP A 15 -5.60 13.68 -15.18
CA ASP A 15 -4.72 13.75 -16.37
C ASP A 15 -3.26 14.10 -16.04
N LYS A 16 -3.06 14.88 -14.98
CA LYS A 16 -1.72 15.31 -14.53
C LYS A 16 -1.08 14.41 -13.48
N ASP A 17 -1.82 13.44 -12.93
CA ASP A 17 -1.30 12.60 -11.85
C ASP A 17 -0.30 11.57 -12.38
N PRO A 18 0.72 11.20 -11.58
CA PRO A 18 1.55 10.05 -11.88
C PRO A 18 0.69 8.80 -12.06
N ARG A 19 1.06 7.97 -13.05
CA ARG A 19 0.34 6.71 -13.32
C ARG A 19 0.44 5.72 -12.16
N VAL A 20 1.50 5.84 -11.36
CA VAL A 20 1.69 5.05 -10.14
C VAL A 20 1.60 6.00 -8.95
N PRO A 21 0.63 5.84 -8.04
CA PRO A 21 0.52 6.66 -6.83
C PRO A 21 1.77 6.57 -5.95
N LEU A 22 2.18 7.68 -5.34
CA LEU A 22 3.45 7.76 -4.61
C LEU A 22 3.54 6.75 -3.46
N GLY A 23 2.47 6.56 -2.68
CA GLY A 23 2.46 5.57 -1.60
C GLY A 23 2.65 4.14 -2.10
N HIS A 24 1.95 3.76 -3.18
CA HIS A 24 2.12 2.47 -3.84
C HIS A 24 3.55 2.30 -4.39
N ALA A 25 4.06 3.35 -5.04
CA ALA A 25 5.41 3.33 -5.61
C ALA A 25 6.50 3.20 -4.53
N SER A 26 6.32 3.81 -3.37
CA SER A 26 7.23 3.71 -2.22
C SER A 26 7.30 2.26 -1.68
N ILE A 27 6.13 1.62 -1.51
CA ILE A 27 6.06 0.20 -1.13
C ILE A 27 6.71 -0.67 -2.21
N LEU A 28 6.39 -0.42 -3.47
CA LEU A 28 6.93 -1.19 -4.59
C LEU A 28 8.46 -1.05 -4.70
N ALA A 29 9.02 0.15 -4.48
CA ALA A 29 10.46 0.37 -4.43
C ALA A 29 11.12 -0.44 -3.31
N MET A 30 10.52 -0.44 -2.12
CA MET A 30 11.00 -1.23 -0.98
C MET A 30 11.00 -2.73 -1.28
N LEU A 31 9.92 -3.26 -1.86
CA LEU A 31 9.81 -4.69 -2.16
C LEU A 31 10.74 -5.12 -3.31
N ARG A 32 10.96 -4.26 -4.30
CA ARG A 32 11.90 -4.52 -5.41
C ARG A 32 13.37 -4.51 -4.99
N ALA A 33 13.69 -3.78 -3.91
CA ALA A 33 15.04 -3.81 -3.32
C ALA A 33 15.38 -5.17 -2.65
N MET A 34 14.37 -6.07 -2.52
CA MET A 34 14.50 -7.40 -1.92
C MET A 34 14.43 -8.46 -3.01
N PRO A 35 15.58 -8.95 -3.52
CA PRO A 35 15.61 -9.81 -4.71
C PRO A 35 14.92 -11.17 -4.51
N GLU A 36 14.74 -11.60 -3.27
CA GLU A 36 14.02 -12.83 -2.92
C GLU A 36 12.50 -12.71 -3.04
N ILE A 37 11.93 -11.48 -3.12
CA ILE A 37 10.49 -11.25 -3.22
C ILE A 37 10.10 -11.03 -4.68
N GLN A 38 9.24 -11.90 -5.22
CA GLN A 38 8.61 -11.65 -6.50
C GLN A 38 7.38 -10.75 -6.29
N CYS A 39 7.51 -9.46 -6.65
CA CYS A 39 6.45 -8.47 -6.52
C CYS A 39 5.90 -8.09 -7.91
N GLN A 40 4.60 -8.23 -8.09
CA GLN A 40 3.88 -7.65 -9.22
C GLN A 40 3.00 -6.48 -8.74
N SER A 41 2.90 -5.47 -9.59
CA SER A 41 2.04 -4.30 -9.36
C SER A 41 0.83 -4.33 -10.29
N PHE A 42 -0.33 -3.96 -9.74
CA PHE A 42 -1.56 -3.72 -10.48
C PHE A 42 -2.16 -2.38 -10.05
N VAL A 43 -2.10 -1.40 -10.95
CA VAL A 43 -2.68 -0.07 -10.72
C VAL A 43 -3.71 0.19 -11.81
N LYS A 44 -4.96 0.42 -11.42
CA LYS A 44 -6.05 0.75 -12.35
C LYS A 44 -6.88 1.89 -11.75
N PRO A 45 -6.92 3.09 -12.38
CA PRO A 45 -7.75 4.18 -11.90
C PRO A 45 -9.23 3.79 -11.91
N ILE A 46 -9.92 4.00 -10.78
CA ILE A 46 -11.33 3.61 -10.63
C ILE A 46 -12.27 4.41 -11.54
N ASN A 47 -11.88 5.64 -11.86
CA ASN A 47 -12.63 6.54 -12.76
C ASN A 47 -12.14 6.47 -14.21
N ALA A 48 -11.34 5.47 -14.57
CA ALA A 48 -10.96 5.26 -15.96
C ALA A 48 -12.20 4.89 -16.80
N PRO A 49 -12.36 5.44 -18.03
CA PRO A 49 -13.52 5.16 -18.88
C PRO A 49 -13.72 3.67 -19.19
N ASP A 50 -12.64 2.91 -19.20
CA ASP A 50 -12.60 1.46 -19.45
C ASP A 50 -12.61 0.63 -18.17
N PHE A 51 -12.90 1.22 -16.99
CA PHE A 51 -12.98 0.47 -15.74
C PHE A 51 -14.24 -0.40 -15.70
N GLN A 52 -14.03 -1.72 -15.78
CA GLN A 52 -15.08 -2.72 -15.64
C GLN A 52 -14.68 -3.69 -14.53
N LEU A 53 -15.48 -3.73 -13.45
CA LEU A 53 -15.14 -4.48 -12.23
C LEU A 53 -14.91 -5.98 -12.51
N ASP A 54 -15.71 -6.59 -13.37
CA ASP A 54 -15.57 -8.02 -13.69
C ASP A 54 -14.31 -8.32 -14.47
N ASP A 55 -13.87 -7.41 -15.36
CA ASP A 55 -12.62 -7.57 -16.08
C ASP A 55 -11.41 -7.34 -15.15
N VAL A 56 -11.51 -6.40 -14.22
CA VAL A 56 -10.52 -6.20 -13.14
C VAL A 56 -10.36 -7.46 -12.29
N LYS A 57 -11.46 -8.09 -11.88
CA LYS A 57 -11.43 -9.36 -11.12
C LYS A 57 -10.74 -10.48 -11.91
N LYS A 58 -11.08 -10.64 -13.20
CA LYS A 58 -10.44 -11.64 -14.08
C LYS A 58 -8.94 -11.38 -14.22
N GLU A 59 -8.54 -10.12 -14.41
CA GLU A 59 -7.14 -9.76 -14.55
C GLU A 59 -6.35 -10.05 -13.25
N ILE A 60 -6.90 -9.72 -12.09
CA ILE A 60 -6.30 -10.04 -10.79
C ILE A 60 -6.10 -11.55 -10.66
N LEU A 61 -7.11 -12.36 -10.91
CA LEU A 61 -7.02 -13.82 -10.85
C LEU A 61 -5.96 -14.37 -11.82
N SER A 62 -5.89 -13.82 -13.04
CA SER A 62 -4.86 -14.19 -14.01
C SER A 62 -3.44 -13.85 -13.55
N LYS A 63 -3.24 -12.71 -12.90
CA LYS A 63 -1.93 -12.34 -12.34
C LYS A 63 -1.53 -13.27 -11.19
N LEU A 64 -2.47 -13.61 -10.31
CA LEU A 64 -2.24 -14.53 -9.20
C LEU A 64 -1.85 -15.92 -9.67
N SER A 65 -2.50 -16.44 -10.71
CA SER A 65 -2.15 -17.75 -11.27
C SER A 65 -0.71 -17.80 -11.81
N LYS A 66 -0.18 -16.68 -12.30
CA LYS A 66 1.21 -16.57 -12.78
C LYS A 66 2.23 -16.45 -11.65
N LEU A 67 1.84 -15.91 -10.50
CA LEU A 67 2.72 -15.77 -9.33
C LEU A 67 2.83 -17.06 -8.50
N GLY A 68 1.88 -18.00 -8.66
CA GLY A 68 1.88 -19.30 -7.99
C GLY A 68 1.20 -19.30 -6.63
N GLU A 69 1.16 -20.46 -5.99
CA GLU A 69 0.35 -20.72 -4.79
C GLU A 69 0.83 -19.97 -3.53
N ASN A 70 2.13 -19.66 -3.43
CA ASN A 70 2.69 -18.97 -2.27
C ASN A 70 2.64 -17.44 -2.43
N THR A 71 1.51 -16.92 -2.91
CA THR A 71 1.31 -15.50 -3.22
C THR A 71 0.32 -14.88 -2.27
N ASP A 72 0.67 -13.69 -1.78
CA ASP A 72 -0.21 -12.81 -1.02
C ASP A 72 -0.74 -11.68 -1.91
N ILE A 73 -1.79 -11.02 -1.45
CA ILE A 73 -2.30 -9.77 -2.04
C ILE A 73 -2.18 -8.66 -1.01
N ALA A 74 -1.70 -7.48 -1.41
CA ALA A 74 -1.81 -6.27 -0.61
C ALA A 74 -2.56 -5.20 -1.39
N ILE A 75 -3.54 -4.55 -0.75
CA ILE A 75 -4.42 -3.55 -1.36
C ILE A 75 -4.47 -2.29 -0.52
N GLY A 76 -4.26 -1.13 -1.17
CA GLY A 76 -4.52 0.17 -0.58
C GLY A 76 -6.01 0.52 -0.60
N VAL A 77 -6.61 0.74 0.58
CA VAL A 77 -8.06 1.04 0.71
C VAL A 77 -8.26 2.53 0.91
N TYR A 78 -9.04 3.13 0.00
CA TYR A 78 -9.43 4.53 0.01
C TYR A 78 -10.96 4.65 -0.05
N VAL A 79 -11.52 5.75 0.43
CA VAL A 79 -12.96 5.98 0.46
C VAL A 79 -13.64 5.80 -0.90
N TRP A 80 -12.97 6.15 -1.98
CA TRP A 80 -13.54 6.08 -3.34
C TRP A 80 -13.54 4.69 -3.97
N CYS A 81 -12.79 3.73 -3.43
CA CYS A 81 -12.68 2.37 -3.98
C CYS A 81 -13.12 1.28 -3.01
N GLU A 82 -13.66 1.63 -1.84
CA GLU A 82 -13.96 0.67 -0.77
C GLU A 82 -14.94 -0.42 -1.23
N ASP A 83 -16.04 -0.08 -1.89
CA ASP A 83 -17.03 -1.05 -2.36
C ASP A 83 -16.47 -1.97 -3.46
N VAL A 84 -15.64 -1.42 -4.35
CA VAL A 84 -14.93 -2.20 -5.36
C VAL A 84 -14.00 -3.21 -4.70
N ILE A 85 -13.26 -2.78 -3.67
CA ILE A 85 -12.36 -3.67 -2.94
C ILE A 85 -13.15 -4.79 -2.25
N LYS A 86 -14.22 -4.48 -1.51
CA LYS A 86 -15.09 -5.50 -0.88
C LYS A 86 -15.56 -6.55 -1.91
N SER A 87 -15.97 -6.09 -3.09
CA SER A 87 -16.40 -6.99 -4.17
C SER A 87 -15.26 -7.87 -4.71
N ILE A 88 -14.03 -7.34 -4.78
CA ILE A 88 -12.84 -8.09 -5.17
C ILE A 88 -12.50 -9.13 -4.09
N LEU A 89 -12.50 -8.76 -2.82
CA LEU A 89 -12.20 -9.66 -1.71
C LEU A 89 -13.16 -10.87 -1.69
N ALA A 90 -14.46 -10.61 -1.81
CA ALA A 90 -15.47 -11.66 -1.90
C ALA A 90 -15.22 -12.58 -3.13
N SER A 91 -14.87 -11.99 -4.29
CA SER A 91 -14.52 -12.76 -5.49
C SER A 91 -13.26 -13.62 -5.30
N LEU A 92 -12.24 -13.13 -4.62
CA LEU A 92 -11.02 -13.89 -4.33
C LEU A 92 -11.34 -15.13 -3.48
N ARG A 93 -12.10 -14.97 -2.41
CA ARG A 93 -12.47 -16.08 -1.52
C ARG A 93 -13.42 -17.07 -2.21
N SER A 94 -14.38 -16.59 -3.02
CA SER A 94 -15.26 -17.48 -3.79
C SER A 94 -14.52 -18.29 -4.87
N ASN A 95 -13.41 -17.75 -5.39
CA ASN A 95 -12.48 -18.46 -6.29
C ASN A 95 -11.39 -19.23 -5.54
N ASN A 96 -11.58 -19.48 -4.24
CA ASN A 96 -10.74 -20.34 -3.41
C ASN A 96 -9.28 -19.82 -3.27
N PHE A 97 -9.05 -18.52 -3.36
CA PHE A 97 -7.74 -17.93 -3.09
C PHE A 97 -7.30 -18.23 -1.65
N LYS A 98 -6.13 -18.86 -1.49
CA LYS A 98 -5.58 -19.31 -0.19
C LYS A 98 -4.47 -18.44 0.35
N GLY A 99 -3.97 -17.48 -0.44
CA GLY A 99 -2.99 -16.51 0.01
C GLY A 99 -3.56 -15.55 1.05
N ARG A 100 -2.68 -14.85 1.74
CA ARG A 100 -3.09 -13.82 2.70
C ARG A 100 -3.58 -12.59 1.94
N ILE A 101 -4.68 -12.00 2.43
CA ILE A 101 -5.21 -10.73 1.97
C ILE A 101 -4.82 -9.67 2.99
N ILE A 102 -3.98 -8.73 2.58
CA ILE A 102 -3.41 -7.67 3.41
C ILE A 102 -4.04 -6.35 2.98
N LEU A 103 -4.65 -5.63 3.89
CA LEU A 103 -5.24 -4.32 3.62
C LEU A 103 -4.45 -3.21 4.33
N GLY A 104 -4.23 -2.12 3.63
CA GLY A 104 -3.60 -0.90 4.14
C GLY A 104 -4.28 0.35 3.61
N GLY A 105 -3.62 1.50 3.75
CA GLY A 105 -4.11 2.78 3.25
C GLY A 105 -5.00 3.54 4.25
N PRO A 106 -5.52 4.73 3.86
CA PRO A 106 -6.21 5.64 4.77
C PRO A 106 -7.43 5.04 5.48
N GLN A 107 -8.27 4.26 4.76
CA GLN A 107 -9.46 3.66 5.36
C GLN A 107 -9.10 2.63 6.46
N ILE A 108 -7.95 1.99 6.37
CA ILE A 108 -7.46 1.08 7.39
C ILE A 108 -6.77 1.85 8.52
N SER A 109 -5.92 2.82 8.16
CA SER A 109 -5.11 3.57 9.11
C SER A 109 -5.93 4.47 10.03
N TYR A 110 -7.04 5.03 9.54
CA TYR A 110 -7.85 6.01 10.24
C TYR A 110 -9.22 5.49 10.70
N SER A 111 -9.51 4.22 10.52
CA SER A 111 -10.68 3.58 11.12
C SER A 111 -10.39 3.11 12.54
N GLY A 112 -11.42 3.06 13.39
CA GLY A 112 -11.35 2.43 14.71
C GLY A 112 -11.16 0.91 14.62
N SER A 113 -11.25 0.25 15.78
CA SER A 113 -11.20 -1.22 15.89
C SER A 113 -12.38 -1.91 15.18
N GLY A 114 -12.23 -3.19 14.89
CA GLY A 114 -13.26 -4.02 14.25
C GLY A 114 -13.17 -4.05 12.73
N LEU A 115 -11.98 -3.85 12.16
CA LEU A 115 -11.72 -3.92 10.73
C LEU A 115 -12.17 -5.24 10.11
N GLU A 116 -12.03 -6.37 10.83
CA GLU A 116 -12.46 -7.70 10.39
C GLU A 116 -13.99 -7.81 10.23
N ARG A 117 -14.79 -6.93 10.84
CA ARG A 117 -16.24 -6.87 10.58
C ARG A 117 -16.57 -6.12 9.31
N ILE A 118 -15.71 -5.18 8.93
CA ILE A 118 -15.87 -4.36 7.72
C ILE A 118 -15.32 -5.10 6.49
N TYR A 119 -14.24 -5.88 6.69
CA TYR A 119 -13.52 -6.64 5.65
C TYR A 119 -13.30 -8.09 6.10
N PRO A 120 -14.36 -8.90 6.17
CA PRO A 120 -14.30 -10.27 6.75
C PRO A 120 -13.42 -11.24 5.95
N GLU A 121 -13.11 -10.93 4.70
CA GLU A 121 -12.23 -11.75 3.85
C GLU A 121 -10.75 -11.45 4.03
N ALA A 122 -10.40 -10.35 4.71
CA ALA A 122 -9.01 -9.95 4.93
C ALA A 122 -8.40 -10.69 6.12
N ASP A 123 -7.10 -10.98 6.00
CA ASP A 123 -6.35 -11.70 7.05
C ASP A 123 -5.49 -10.75 7.89
N ILE A 124 -5.02 -9.65 7.28
CA ILE A 124 -4.05 -8.75 7.91
C ILE A 124 -4.39 -7.30 7.55
N PHE A 125 -4.25 -6.43 8.52
CA PHE A 125 -4.43 -4.99 8.38
C PHE A 125 -3.14 -4.27 8.75
N VAL A 126 -2.70 -3.33 7.90
CA VAL A 126 -1.50 -2.52 8.12
C VAL A 126 -1.91 -1.06 8.25
N ARG A 127 -1.77 -0.51 9.46
CA ARG A 127 -2.04 0.88 9.79
C ARG A 127 -0.78 1.72 9.65
N GLY A 128 -0.84 2.87 9.04
CA GLY A 128 0.30 3.77 8.84
C GLY A 128 1.14 3.40 7.62
N TYR A 129 2.46 3.41 7.77
CA TYR A 129 3.40 3.21 6.67
C TYR A 129 3.63 1.74 6.37
N GLY A 130 3.40 1.33 5.13
CA GLY A 130 3.38 -0.09 4.74
C GLY A 130 4.73 -0.68 4.33
N GLU A 131 5.75 0.11 4.09
CA GLU A 131 6.99 -0.32 3.45
C GLU A 131 7.70 -1.46 4.20
N PHE A 132 8.07 -1.23 5.45
CA PHE A 132 8.73 -2.25 6.27
C PHE A 132 7.78 -3.34 6.76
N ALA A 133 6.54 -2.99 7.07
CA ALA A 133 5.55 -3.95 7.53
C ALA A 133 5.29 -5.04 6.48
N LEU A 134 5.13 -4.67 5.20
CA LEU A 134 4.96 -5.64 4.11
C LEU A 134 6.23 -6.44 3.86
N ALA A 135 7.40 -5.80 3.86
CA ALA A 135 8.68 -6.50 3.71
C ALA A 135 8.85 -7.58 4.80
N GLU A 136 8.55 -7.26 6.03
CA GLU A 136 8.63 -8.20 7.16
C GLU A 136 7.58 -9.33 7.06
N LEU A 137 6.35 -9.01 6.69
CA LEU A 137 5.29 -9.99 6.47
C LEU A 137 5.63 -11.02 5.38
N LEU A 138 6.38 -10.61 4.35
CA LEU A 138 6.73 -11.47 3.22
C LEU A 138 7.97 -12.33 3.49
N THR A 139 8.87 -11.88 4.33
CA THR A 139 10.15 -12.56 4.59
C THR A 139 10.14 -13.42 5.85
N LYS A 140 9.39 -13.02 6.88
CA LYS A 140 9.29 -13.79 8.12
C LYS A 140 8.16 -14.81 8.07
N SER A 141 8.37 -15.94 8.73
CA SER A 141 7.35 -16.98 8.89
C SER A 141 6.49 -16.72 10.12
N GLY A 142 5.18 -16.98 10.01
CA GLY A 142 4.25 -16.83 11.12
C GLY A 142 3.77 -15.38 11.34
N LYS A 143 3.21 -15.14 12.53
CA LYS A 143 2.79 -13.79 12.93
C LYS A 143 4.02 -12.95 13.27
N ILE A 144 4.06 -11.74 12.77
CA ILE A 144 5.09 -10.75 13.13
C ILE A 144 4.57 -9.84 14.25
N SER A 145 5.45 -9.42 15.12
CA SER A 145 5.16 -8.40 16.13
C SER A 145 5.67 -7.04 15.62
N HIS A 146 4.92 -6.46 14.70
CA HIS A 146 5.23 -5.14 14.16
C HIS A 146 4.12 -4.17 14.56
N THR A 147 4.47 -3.06 15.21
CA THR A 147 3.51 -2.01 15.57
C THR A 147 2.71 -1.60 14.34
N GLY A 148 1.38 -1.54 14.46
CA GLY A 148 0.48 -1.19 13.36
C GLY A 148 0.12 -2.34 12.43
N VAL A 149 0.67 -3.55 12.61
CA VAL A 149 0.20 -4.76 11.95
C VAL A 149 -0.79 -5.49 12.85
N HIS A 150 -1.99 -5.68 12.36
CA HIS A 150 -3.07 -6.37 13.03
C HIS A 150 -3.51 -7.60 12.24
N PHE A 151 -3.52 -8.77 12.85
CA PHE A 151 -4.06 -9.99 12.25
C PHE A 151 -5.53 -10.14 12.61
N ALA A 152 -6.36 -10.53 11.65
CA ALA A 152 -7.77 -10.75 11.88
C ALA A 152 -7.99 -11.75 13.04
N GLY A 153 -8.87 -11.37 13.99
CA GLY A 153 -9.13 -12.13 15.21
C GLY A 153 -8.20 -11.81 16.39
N ASP A 154 -7.14 -11.03 16.21
CA ASP A 154 -6.32 -10.53 17.31
C ASP A 154 -6.89 -9.21 17.86
N TYR A 155 -6.39 -8.76 19.02
CA TYR A 155 -6.76 -7.47 19.58
C TYR A 155 -6.10 -6.33 18.78
N ASP A 156 -6.91 -5.44 18.19
CA ASP A 156 -6.44 -4.27 17.45
C ASP A 156 -6.08 -3.13 18.42
N LEU A 157 -4.81 -2.81 18.51
CA LEU A 157 -4.29 -1.72 19.35
C LEU A 157 -4.50 -0.33 18.72
N GLU A 158 -5.01 -0.25 17.48
CA GLU A 158 -5.19 1.00 16.70
C GLU A 158 -3.89 1.81 16.52
N LEU A 159 -2.74 1.19 16.76
CA LEU A 159 -1.44 1.81 16.58
C LEU A 159 -1.06 1.84 15.09
N GLN A 160 -0.22 2.80 14.71
CA GLN A 160 0.27 2.94 13.35
C GLN A 160 1.75 2.54 13.25
N THR A 161 2.13 1.98 12.12
CA THR A 161 3.54 1.70 11.80
C THR A 161 4.28 3.02 11.63
N VAL A 162 5.51 3.05 12.14
CA VAL A 162 6.46 4.15 11.93
C VAL A 162 7.69 3.56 11.25
N VAL A 163 8.24 4.28 10.28
CA VAL A 163 9.42 3.85 9.54
C VAL A 163 10.49 4.92 9.59
N ASP A 164 11.74 4.51 9.54
CA ASP A 164 12.84 5.41 9.21
C ASP A 164 12.81 5.64 7.69
N LEU A 165 12.46 6.86 7.29
CA LEU A 165 12.29 7.20 5.87
C LEU A 165 13.61 7.14 5.10
N ASP A 166 14.75 7.32 5.77
CA ASP A 166 16.06 7.27 5.12
C ASP A 166 16.48 5.85 4.73
N LEU A 167 15.82 4.83 5.34
CA LEU A 167 15.99 3.43 4.95
C LEU A 167 15.04 3.00 3.82
N CYS A 168 14.07 3.84 3.45
CA CYS A 168 13.16 3.55 2.34
C CYS A 168 13.81 3.94 1.00
N PRO A 169 13.91 3.03 0.02
CA PRO A 169 14.35 3.38 -1.33
C PRO A 169 13.46 4.47 -1.94
N SER A 170 14.06 5.36 -2.72
CA SER A 170 13.30 6.38 -3.43
C SER A 170 12.58 5.78 -4.64
N PRO A 171 11.24 5.89 -4.76
CA PRO A 171 10.55 5.39 -5.93
C PRO A 171 10.93 6.13 -7.23
N TRP A 172 11.50 7.31 -7.12
CA TRP A 172 12.02 8.10 -8.23
C TRP A 172 13.39 7.58 -8.69
N LEU A 173 14.34 7.50 -7.76
CA LEU A 173 15.72 7.05 -8.04
C LEU A 173 15.77 5.58 -8.47
N GLU A 174 14.86 4.75 -7.96
CA GLU A 174 14.71 3.34 -8.35
C GLU A 174 13.90 3.14 -9.65
N GLY A 175 13.50 4.24 -10.31
CA GLY A 175 12.77 4.19 -11.58
C GLY A 175 11.40 3.51 -11.49
N VAL A 176 10.80 3.42 -10.29
CA VAL A 176 9.45 2.88 -10.11
C VAL A 176 8.42 3.82 -10.69
N ILE A 177 8.63 5.13 -10.54
CA ILE A 177 7.83 6.16 -11.19
C ILE A 177 8.62 6.68 -12.38
N ASN A 178 8.08 6.45 -13.59
CA ASN A 178 8.67 6.98 -14.81
C ASN A 178 8.31 8.46 -14.96
N LEU A 179 9.32 9.29 -15.21
CA LEU A 179 9.17 10.73 -15.44
C LEU A 179 8.79 11.07 -16.89
N GLU A 180 8.90 10.10 -17.80
CA GLU A 180 8.60 10.29 -19.20
C GLU A 180 7.14 10.70 -19.40
N ASN A 181 6.92 11.82 -20.09
CA ASN A 181 5.60 12.41 -20.32
C ASN A 181 4.83 12.81 -19.03
N GLN A 182 5.54 13.06 -17.93
CA GLN A 182 4.96 13.61 -16.71
C GLN A 182 4.97 15.14 -16.75
N PRO A 183 3.80 15.81 -16.75
CA PRO A 183 3.74 17.28 -16.81
C PRO A 183 4.16 17.94 -15.49
N PHE A 184 4.13 17.21 -14.37
CA PHE A 184 4.64 17.64 -13.08
C PHE A 184 4.93 16.46 -12.15
N VAL A 185 5.76 16.70 -11.14
CA VAL A 185 6.16 15.70 -10.13
C VAL A 185 5.38 15.94 -8.83
N ARG A 186 4.75 14.88 -8.30
CA ARG A 186 4.27 14.87 -6.91
C ARG A 186 5.40 14.37 -6.02
N TRP A 187 6.04 15.28 -5.34
CA TRP A 187 7.24 15.03 -4.59
C TRP A 187 7.00 15.09 -3.08
N GLU A 188 7.50 14.12 -2.36
CA GLU A 188 7.44 14.05 -0.92
C GLU A 188 8.83 14.28 -0.33
N THR A 189 8.98 15.32 0.49
CA THR A 189 10.22 15.64 1.21
C THR A 189 10.15 15.37 2.70
N GLN A 190 8.94 15.01 3.19
CA GLN A 190 8.69 14.68 4.58
C GLN A 190 7.38 13.90 4.72
N ARG A 191 7.26 13.11 5.77
CA ARG A 191 6.01 12.47 6.21
C ARG A 191 5.62 12.89 7.60
N GLY A 192 4.34 12.77 7.91
CA GLY A 192 3.79 13.22 9.18
C GLY A 192 3.56 14.73 9.25
N CYS A 193 2.99 15.18 10.35
CA CYS A 193 2.64 16.57 10.56
C CYS A 193 2.82 16.97 12.02
N GLN A 194 3.43 18.12 12.26
CA GLN A 194 3.65 18.67 13.61
C GLN A 194 2.40 19.34 14.20
N PHE A 195 1.40 19.66 13.37
CA PHE A 195 0.21 20.39 13.80
C PHE A 195 -0.90 19.47 14.31
N ASN A 196 -1.77 20.01 15.17
CA ASN A 196 -2.91 19.30 15.73
C ASN A 196 -4.23 20.01 15.38
N CYS A 197 -4.47 20.16 14.07
CA CYS A 197 -5.66 20.85 13.58
C CYS A 197 -6.94 20.08 13.91
N GLY A 198 -7.98 20.78 14.41
CA GLY A 198 -9.22 20.16 14.88
C GLY A 198 -10.02 19.44 13.79
N PHE A 199 -9.85 19.83 12.54
CA PHE A 199 -10.52 19.25 11.36
C PHE A 199 -9.70 18.15 10.66
N CYS A 200 -8.50 17.85 11.14
CA CYS A 200 -7.59 16.95 10.43
C CYS A 200 -7.87 15.48 10.78
N GLN A 201 -8.10 14.65 9.76
CA GLN A 201 -8.33 13.21 9.90
C GLN A 201 -7.18 12.50 10.62
N HIS A 202 -5.93 12.96 10.48
CA HIS A 202 -4.78 12.40 11.20
C HIS A 202 -4.90 12.48 12.72
N LYS A 203 -5.87 13.23 13.26
CA LYS A 203 -6.12 13.33 14.70
C LYS A 203 -7.04 12.23 15.23
N GLU A 204 -7.90 11.66 14.38
CA GLU A 204 -8.98 10.75 14.80
C GLU A 204 -8.52 9.31 15.01
N ALA A 205 -7.40 8.92 14.43
CA ALA A 205 -6.90 7.54 14.42
C ALA A 205 -5.76 7.32 15.45
N GLY A 206 -5.97 7.62 16.71
CA GLY A 206 -5.00 7.29 17.76
C GLY A 206 -3.70 8.10 17.71
N ALA A 207 -2.56 7.45 17.84
CA ALA A 207 -1.26 8.12 17.92
C ALA A 207 -0.89 8.81 16.61
N ARG A 208 -0.58 10.07 16.71
CA ARG A 208 -0.11 10.89 15.60
C ARG A 208 1.26 10.42 15.13
N LEU A 209 1.42 10.22 13.83
CA LEU A 209 2.73 9.93 13.27
C LEU A 209 3.65 11.14 13.44
N PRO A 210 4.85 10.95 13.99
CA PRO A 210 5.81 12.03 14.13
C PRO A 210 6.21 12.55 12.74
N LYS A 211 6.64 13.83 12.69
CA LYS A 211 7.16 14.41 11.48
C LYS A 211 8.56 13.86 11.21
N HIS A 212 8.73 13.19 10.09
CA HIS A 212 10.02 12.75 9.57
C HIS A 212 10.34 13.49 8.27
N LYS A 213 11.58 13.97 8.15
CA LYS A 213 12.13 14.55 6.92
C LYS A 213 13.07 13.54 6.29
N PHE A 214 13.08 13.48 4.97
CA PHE A 214 14.11 12.76 4.24
C PHE A 214 15.47 13.44 4.39
N HIS A 215 16.53 12.65 4.36
CA HIS A 215 17.89 13.15 4.41
C HIS A 215 18.20 14.03 3.21
N PHE A 216 18.95 15.10 3.41
CA PHE A 216 19.22 16.11 2.39
C PHE A 216 19.87 15.53 1.13
N ASN A 217 20.79 14.58 1.28
CA ASN A 217 21.43 13.89 0.15
C ASN A 217 20.43 13.16 -0.77
N ARG A 218 19.35 12.57 -0.23
CA ARG A 218 18.29 11.98 -1.04
C ARG A 218 17.54 13.07 -1.82
N ILE A 219 17.22 14.15 -1.16
CA ILE A 219 16.49 15.28 -1.76
C ILE A 219 17.29 15.90 -2.92
N GLU A 220 18.61 16.10 -2.76
CA GLU A 220 19.48 16.58 -3.82
C GLU A 220 19.47 15.66 -5.04
N LYS A 221 19.66 14.34 -4.84
CA LYS A 221 19.63 13.36 -5.93
C LYS A 221 18.28 13.31 -6.66
N GLU A 222 17.18 13.47 -5.93
CA GLU A 222 15.85 13.52 -6.55
C GLU A 222 15.67 14.83 -7.35
N ILE A 223 16.19 15.97 -6.88
CA ILE A 223 16.20 17.24 -7.64
C ILE A 223 17.01 17.07 -8.92
N ASP A 224 18.22 16.50 -8.84
CA ASP A 224 19.06 16.26 -10.02
C ASP A 224 18.38 15.35 -11.05
N LEU A 225 17.54 14.42 -10.60
CA LEU A 225 16.75 13.58 -11.49
C LEU A 225 15.60 14.33 -12.17
N PHE A 226 15.03 15.34 -11.51
CA PHE A 226 13.87 16.09 -12.00
C PHE A 226 14.25 17.23 -12.95
N CYS A 227 15.51 17.71 -12.94
CA CYS A 227 16.03 18.80 -13.77
C CYS A 227 16.73 18.29 -15.02
#